data_a288f1d615abc4379168f4e35ce5a408
#
_entry.id   a288f1d615abc4379168f4e35ce5a408
#
_cell.length_a   1.000
_cell.length_b   1.000
_cell.length_c   1.000
_cell.angle_alpha   90.00
_cell.angle_beta   90.00
_cell.angle_gamma   90.00
#
_symmetry.space_group_name_H-M   'P 1'
#
loop_
_entity.id
_entity.type
_entity.pdbx_description
1 polymer ?
#
loop_
_entity_poly.entity_id
_entity_poly.type
_entity_poly.pdbx_seq_one_letter_code
_entity_poly.pdbx_strand_id
1 'polypeptide(L)'
;MFFEKTGPVWETLHELERRLKDTGIDYVVIGGLALNVYNYPRQTIDVDIVLRSGDYQRFNEALVGTAYEKAAGGARRFVDPTTEVTIDVLISGQLAGHTGKNPSVRFPDPNEGEIQGDLRTVSLARLIELKLVTWRYKDWGDVVELIRRNNLAESLADRLDPITRSAYKECFDQANDPEYGV
;
A
#
# COMPACT_ATOMS: atom_id res chain seq x y z
N MET A 1 0.47 20.96 -9.83
CA MET A 1 1.44 20.16 -10.58
C MET A 1 0.86 18.77 -10.69
N PHE A 2 0.40 18.37 -11.87
CA PHE A 2 -0.08 17.00 -12.09
C PHE A 2 1.15 16.12 -12.24
N PHE A 3 1.38 15.20 -11.30
CA PHE A 3 2.35 14.15 -11.53
C PHE A 3 1.77 13.21 -12.59
N GLU A 4 2.45 13.11 -13.71
CA GLU A 4 2.08 12.15 -14.73
C GLU A 4 2.22 10.75 -14.12
N LYS A 5 1.10 10.03 -14.10
CA LYS A 5 1.06 8.61 -13.70
C LYS A 5 1.59 7.77 -14.86
N THR A 6 2.89 7.94 -15.14
CA THR A 6 3.60 7.31 -16.26
C THR A 6 4.83 6.57 -15.77
N GLY A 7 5.37 5.73 -16.63
CA GLY A 7 6.56 4.94 -16.38
C GLY A 7 6.27 3.51 -15.93
N PRO A 8 7.34 2.70 -15.77
CA PRO A 8 7.23 1.24 -15.66
C PRO A 8 6.29 0.76 -14.54
N VAL A 9 6.29 1.43 -13.38
CA VAL A 9 5.45 1.03 -12.24
C VAL A 9 3.96 1.23 -12.53
N TRP A 10 3.60 2.34 -13.18
CA TRP A 10 2.22 2.59 -13.59
C TRP A 10 1.78 1.70 -14.74
N GLU A 11 2.66 1.42 -15.69
CA GLU A 11 2.41 0.47 -16.78
C GLU A 11 2.14 -0.94 -16.23
N THR A 12 2.98 -1.40 -15.29
CA THR A 12 2.78 -2.69 -14.59
C THR A 12 1.47 -2.70 -13.83
N LEU A 13 1.14 -1.64 -13.08
CA LEU A 13 -0.12 -1.57 -12.34
C LEU A 13 -1.32 -1.67 -13.28
N HIS A 14 -1.39 -0.88 -14.33
CA HIS A 14 -2.53 -0.87 -15.25
C HIS A 14 -2.71 -2.21 -15.97
N GLU A 15 -1.62 -2.84 -16.39
CA GLU A 15 -1.70 -4.16 -17.00
C GLU A 15 -2.11 -5.23 -15.98
N LEU A 16 -1.60 -5.15 -14.75
CA LEU A 16 -2.01 -6.03 -13.66
C LEU A 16 -3.50 -5.88 -13.36
N GLU A 17 -4.01 -4.65 -13.23
CA GLU A 17 -5.43 -4.37 -13.01
C GLU A 17 -6.32 -4.96 -14.10
N ARG A 18 -5.92 -4.79 -15.36
CA ARG A 18 -6.62 -5.38 -16.51
C ARG A 18 -6.70 -6.90 -16.39
N ARG A 19 -5.56 -7.56 -16.12
CA ARG A 19 -5.50 -9.03 -15.99
C ARG A 19 -6.29 -9.55 -14.80
N LEU A 20 -6.24 -8.88 -13.64
CA LEU A 20 -7.05 -9.24 -12.47
C LEU A 20 -8.54 -9.15 -12.76
N LYS A 21 -8.95 -8.10 -13.47
CA LYS A 21 -10.34 -7.93 -13.92
C LYS A 21 -10.76 -9.05 -14.88
N ASP A 22 -9.94 -9.36 -15.88
CA ASP A 22 -10.22 -10.42 -16.87
C ASP A 22 -10.34 -11.80 -16.21
N THR A 23 -9.62 -12.04 -15.11
CA THR A 23 -9.67 -13.29 -14.34
C THR A 23 -10.71 -13.27 -13.21
N GLY A 24 -11.42 -12.16 -13.02
CA GLY A 24 -12.41 -11.98 -11.95
C GLY A 24 -11.80 -12.03 -10.56
N ILE A 25 -10.58 -11.55 -10.40
CA ILE A 25 -9.85 -11.47 -9.12
C ILE A 25 -10.02 -10.07 -8.53
N ASP A 26 -10.61 -10.00 -7.33
CA ASP A 26 -10.70 -8.76 -6.57
C ASP A 26 -9.35 -8.43 -5.90
N TYR A 27 -9.02 -7.14 -5.92
CA TYR A 27 -7.76 -6.64 -5.34
C TYR A 27 -7.95 -5.26 -4.71
N VAL A 28 -6.98 -4.86 -3.92
CA VAL A 28 -6.80 -3.47 -3.47
C VAL A 28 -5.32 -3.13 -3.48
N VAL A 29 -4.99 -1.95 -3.99
CA VAL A 29 -3.61 -1.43 -4.01
C VAL A 29 -3.29 -0.78 -2.67
N ILE A 30 -2.10 -1.03 -2.16
CA ILE A 30 -1.57 -0.42 -0.93
C ILE A 30 -0.15 0.12 -1.19
N GLY A 31 0.61 0.37 -0.14
CA GLY A 31 2.04 0.70 -0.25
C GLY A 31 2.34 2.07 -0.86
N GLY A 32 3.39 2.13 -1.68
CA GLY A 32 3.90 3.37 -2.24
C GLY A 32 2.97 4.03 -3.24
N LEU A 33 2.32 3.24 -4.11
CA LEU A 33 1.39 3.75 -5.11
C LEU A 33 0.16 4.42 -4.48
N ALA A 34 -0.36 3.87 -3.38
CA ALA A 34 -1.50 4.43 -2.67
C ALA A 34 -1.26 5.85 -2.14
N LEU A 35 0.00 6.25 -1.88
CA LEU A 35 0.33 7.61 -1.44
C LEU A 35 -0.01 8.67 -2.49
N ASN A 36 0.08 8.31 -3.76
CA ASN A 36 -0.12 9.27 -4.87
C ASN A 36 -1.53 9.85 -4.91
N VAL A 37 -2.55 9.10 -4.48
CA VAL A 37 -3.93 9.59 -4.44
C VAL A 37 -4.24 10.41 -3.19
N TYR A 38 -3.34 10.40 -2.20
CA TYR A 38 -3.47 11.15 -0.94
C TYR A 38 -2.48 12.33 -0.87
N ASN A 39 -2.38 13.09 -1.96
CA ASN A 39 -1.58 14.31 -2.07
C ASN A 39 -0.08 14.13 -1.76
N TYR A 40 0.43 12.88 -1.76
CA TYR A 40 1.83 12.60 -1.55
C TYR A 40 2.43 11.80 -2.74
N PRO A 41 2.73 12.50 -3.85
CA PRO A 41 3.37 11.87 -5.00
C PRO A 41 4.81 11.51 -4.65
N ARG A 42 5.03 10.25 -4.35
CA ARG A 42 6.33 9.68 -4.04
C ARG A 42 6.66 8.60 -5.05
N GLN A 43 7.93 8.61 -5.51
CA GLN A 43 8.41 7.53 -6.34
C GLN A 43 8.38 6.20 -5.59
N THR A 44 7.88 5.17 -6.24
CA THR A 44 7.95 3.77 -5.81
C THR A 44 8.52 2.94 -6.95
N ILE A 45 9.09 1.79 -6.62
CA ILE A 45 9.72 0.87 -7.56
C ILE A 45 8.98 -0.47 -7.67
N ASP A 46 7.91 -0.60 -6.90
CA ASP A 46 7.14 -1.81 -6.72
C ASP A 46 5.63 -1.54 -6.75
N VAL A 47 4.87 -2.59 -7.00
CA VAL A 47 3.41 -2.61 -6.91
C VAL A 47 3.01 -3.53 -5.77
N ASP A 48 2.37 -2.99 -4.75
CA ASP A 48 1.84 -3.75 -3.61
C ASP A 48 0.34 -3.94 -3.75
N ILE A 49 -0.13 -5.18 -3.84
CA ILE A 49 -1.56 -5.51 -3.86
C ILE A 49 -1.95 -6.50 -2.76
N VAL A 50 -3.19 -6.41 -2.32
CA VAL A 50 -3.79 -7.39 -1.41
C VAL A 50 -4.84 -8.20 -2.14
N LEU A 51 -4.75 -9.52 -2.01
CA LEU A 51 -5.69 -10.51 -2.54
C LEU A 51 -6.27 -11.35 -1.40
N ARG A 52 -7.45 -11.94 -1.61
CA ARG A 52 -7.91 -13.04 -0.75
C ARG A 52 -7.08 -14.30 -1.03
N SER A 53 -7.03 -15.22 -0.06
CA SER A 53 -6.26 -16.46 -0.20
C SER A 53 -6.68 -17.30 -1.42
N GLY A 54 -7.99 -17.44 -1.67
CA GLY A 54 -8.48 -18.13 -2.87
C GLY A 54 -8.15 -17.42 -4.18
N ASP A 55 -8.18 -16.08 -4.16
CA ASP A 55 -7.82 -15.25 -5.31
C ASP A 55 -6.31 -15.33 -5.61
N TYR A 56 -5.48 -15.46 -4.57
CA TYR A 56 -4.05 -15.70 -4.75
C TYR A 56 -3.75 -17.03 -5.44
N GLN A 57 -4.53 -18.08 -5.16
CA GLN A 57 -4.39 -19.36 -5.88
C GLN A 57 -4.73 -19.18 -7.35
N ARG A 58 -5.85 -18.52 -7.67
CA ARG A 58 -6.24 -18.21 -9.06
C ARG A 58 -5.21 -17.32 -9.77
N PHE A 59 -4.65 -16.35 -9.07
CA PHE A 59 -3.56 -15.53 -9.58
C PHE A 59 -2.35 -16.37 -10.00
N ASN A 60 -1.91 -17.31 -9.15
CA ASN A 60 -0.80 -18.19 -9.48
C ASN A 60 -1.09 -19.07 -10.69
N GLU A 61 -2.29 -19.67 -10.74
CA GLU A 61 -2.69 -20.58 -11.82
C GLU A 61 -2.82 -19.86 -13.18
N ALA A 62 -3.35 -18.63 -13.17
CA ALA A 62 -3.67 -17.91 -14.39
C ALA A 62 -2.52 -17.03 -14.92
N LEU A 63 -1.73 -16.44 -14.03
CA LEU A 63 -0.82 -15.35 -14.39
C LEU A 63 0.67 -15.66 -14.16
N VAL A 64 1.01 -16.57 -13.24
CA VAL A 64 2.40 -16.88 -12.94
C VAL A 64 2.95 -17.89 -13.96
N GLY A 65 4.11 -17.60 -14.53
CA GLY A 65 4.71 -18.36 -15.62
C GLY A 65 4.16 -18.03 -17.01
N THR A 66 3.14 -17.18 -17.11
CA THR A 66 2.58 -16.69 -18.38
C THR A 66 2.76 -15.18 -18.55
N ALA A 67 2.40 -14.42 -17.54
CA ALA A 67 2.48 -12.95 -17.53
C ALA A 67 3.53 -12.44 -16.53
N TYR A 68 3.67 -13.11 -15.41
CA TYR A 68 4.59 -12.74 -14.35
C TYR A 68 5.49 -13.91 -13.97
N GLU A 69 6.71 -13.61 -13.54
CA GLU A 69 7.67 -14.59 -13.08
C GLU A 69 7.87 -14.48 -11.57
N LYS A 70 8.26 -15.58 -10.91
CA LYS A 70 8.62 -15.52 -9.49
C LYS A 70 9.93 -14.76 -9.32
N ALA A 71 9.94 -13.78 -8.42
CA ALA A 71 11.13 -13.03 -8.08
C ALA A 71 11.78 -13.55 -6.79
N ALA A 72 13.07 -13.29 -6.64
CA ALA A 72 13.79 -13.55 -5.40
C ALA A 72 13.30 -12.64 -4.26
N GLY A 73 13.49 -13.09 -3.01
CA GLY A 73 13.23 -12.26 -1.83
C GLY A 73 11.86 -12.43 -1.18
N GLY A 74 11.00 -13.31 -1.68
CA GLY A 74 9.73 -13.59 -1.02
C GLY A 74 8.88 -14.63 -1.75
N ALA A 75 8.08 -15.38 -0.99
CA ALA A 75 7.22 -16.44 -1.55
C ALA A 75 6.07 -15.89 -2.44
N ARG A 76 5.71 -14.61 -2.25
CA ARG A 76 4.63 -13.92 -2.95
C ARG A 76 5.12 -12.66 -3.66
N ARG A 77 6.36 -12.69 -4.09
CA ARG A 77 7.01 -11.65 -4.88
C ARG A 77 7.15 -12.12 -6.32
N PHE A 78 6.72 -11.28 -7.24
CA PHE A 78 6.74 -11.54 -8.66
C PHE A 78 7.42 -10.39 -9.39
N VAL A 79 7.78 -10.59 -10.63
CA VAL A 79 8.31 -9.54 -11.53
C VAL A 79 7.54 -9.57 -12.84
N ASP A 80 7.23 -8.40 -13.34
CA ASP A 80 6.77 -8.22 -14.71
C ASP A 80 7.99 -8.26 -15.63
N PRO A 81 8.12 -9.26 -16.52
CA PRO A 81 9.29 -9.39 -17.38
C PRO A 81 9.41 -8.28 -18.42
N THR A 82 8.35 -7.50 -18.66
CA THR A 82 8.36 -6.40 -19.64
C THR A 82 8.93 -5.12 -19.04
N THR A 83 8.57 -4.81 -17.79
CA THR A 83 8.93 -3.56 -17.10
C THR A 83 10.01 -3.74 -16.06
N GLU A 84 10.33 -4.99 -15.70
CA GLU A 84 11.21 -5.39 -14.59
C GLU A 84 10.73 -4.92 -13.21
N VAL A 85 9.48 -4.48 -13.12
CA VAL A 85 8.85 -4.00 -11.86
C VAL A 85 8.43 -5.19 -11.01
N THR A 86 8.72 -5.10 -9.72
CA THR A 86 8.32 -6.09 -8.74
C THR A 86 6.87 -5.90 -8.32
N ILE A 87 6.15 -7.01 -8.18
CA ILE A 87 4.77 -7.07 -7.67
C ILE A 87 4.80 -7.89 -6.37
N ASP A 88 4.44 -7.26 -5.25
CA ASP A 88 4.29 -7.92 -3.96
C ASP A 88 2.81 -8.20 -3.69
N VAL A 89 2.48 -9.49 -3.50
CA VAL A 89 1.12 -9.92 -3.22
C VAL A 89 0.97 -10.24 -1.74
N LEU A 90 0.15 -9.46 -1.05
CA LEU A 90 -0.20 -9.64 0.37
C LEU A 90 -1.54 -10.38 0.47
N ILE A 91 -1.76 -11.06 1.58
CA ILE A 91 -2.98 -11.84 1.77
C ILE A 91 -3.88 -11.18 2.80
N SER A 92 -5.12 -10.91 2.37
CA SER A 92 -6.19 -10.37 3.22
C SER A 92 -6.34 -11.18 4.51
N GLY A 93 -6.51 -10.49 5.63
CA GLY A 93 -6.68 -11.08 6.95
C GLY A 93 -5.40 -11.52 7.65
N GLN A 94 -4.25 -11.59 6.96
CA GLN A 94 -2.95 -11.80 7.62
C GLN A 94 -2.51 -10.54 8.36
N LEU A 95 -1.77 -10.71 9.46
CA LEU A 95 -1.18 -9.58 10.20
C LEU A 95 -0.24 -8.78 9.29
N ALA A 96 -0.42 -7.48 9.29
CA ALA A 96 0.43 -6.56 8.55
C ALA A 96 1.70 -6.20 9.35
N GLY A 97 2.74 -5.74 8.66
CA GLY A 97 3.93 -5.17 9.28
C GLY A 97 4.84 -6.17 9.97
N HIS A 98 5.50 -5.73 11.04
CA HIS A 98 6.56 -6.48 11.70
C HIS A 98 6.00 -7.59 12.59
N THR A 99 6.42 -8.82 12.33
CA THR A 99 6.03 -10.00 13.13
C THR A 99 6.40 -9.79 14.61
N GLY A 100 5.43 -10.02 15.50
CA GLY A 100 5.59 -9.91 16.95
C GLY A 100 5.40 -8.52 17.54
N LYS A 101 5.25 -7.48 16.72
CA LYS A 101 4.97 -6.10 17.20
C LYS A 101 3.54 -5.62 16.90
N ASN A 102 2.85 -6.29 15.99
CA ASN A 102 1.48 -5.96 15.63
C ASN A 102 0.54 -7.11 15.94
N PRO A 103 -0.34 -7.00 16.97
CA PRO A 103 -1.28 -8.06 17.32
C PRO A 103 -2.63 -7.97 16.59
N SER A 104 -2.97 -6.85 15.96
CA SER A 104 -4.34 -6.55 15.53
C SER A 104 -4.48 -6.10 14.08
N VAL A 105 -3.65 -5.19 13.60
CA VAL A 105 -3.78 -4.64 12.24
C VAL A 105 -3.50 -5.71 11.19
N ARG A 106 -4.48 -5.96 10.32
CA ARG A 106 -4.41 -6.98 9.28
C ARG A 106 -4.48 -6.33 7.91
N PHE A 107 -3.97 -7.02 6.89
CA PHE A 107 -4.21 -6.60 5.51
C PHE A 107 -5.71 -6.59 5.20
N PRO A 108 -6.21 -5.54 4.54
CA PRO A 108 -7.63 -5.33 4.29
C PRO A 108 -8.22 -6.42 3.39
N ASP A 109 -9.55 -6.59 3.44
CA ASP A 109 -10.25 -7.30 2.38
C ASP A 109 -10.30 -6.40 1.12
N PRO A 110 -10.17 -6.95 -0.09
CA PRO A 110 -10.35 -6.18 -1.32
C PRO A 110 -11.65 -5.37 -1.40
N ASN A 111 -12.71 -5.81 -0.72
CA ASN A 111 -13.97 -5.06 -0.63
C ASN A 111 -13.87 -3.77 0.20
N GLU A 112 -12.86 -3.63 1.05
CA GLU A 112 -12.56 -2.36 1.75
C GLU A 112 -11.93 -1.32 0.81
N GLY A 113 -11.55 -1.73 -0.40
CA GLY A 113 -10.98 -0.85 -1.40
C GLY A 113 -12.03 0.05 -2.04
N GLU A 114 -11.70 1.33 -2.15
CA GLU A 114 -12.49 2.37 -2.80
C GLU A 114 -11.72 2.94 -3.98
N ILE A 115 -12.44 3.50 -4.96
CA ILE A 115 -11.78 4.25 -6.03
C ILE A 115 -11.43 5.63 -5.50
N GLN A 116 -10.14 5.89 -5.40
CA GLN A 116 -9.56 7.18 -5.03
C GLN A 116 -8.83 7.73 -6.26
N GLY A 117 -9.43 8.73 -6.92
CA GLY A 117 -8.97 9.16 -8.23
C GLY A 117 -9.23 8.07 -9.28
N ASP A 118 -8.16 7.46 -9.78
CA ASP A 118 -8.19 6.34 -10.75
C ASP A 118 -7.62 5.03 -10.15
N LEU A 119 -7.32 5.01 -8.84
CA LEU A 119 -6.71 3.88 -8.15
C LEU A 119 -7.68 3.24 -7.16
N ARG A 120 -7.81 1.90 -7.23
CA ARG A 120 -8.53 1.14 -6.20
C ARG A 120 -7.63 0.91 -5.00
N THR A 121 -7.81 1.69 -3.95
CA THR A 121 -6.98 1.64 -2.73
C THR A 121 -7.82 1.74 -1.46
N VAL A 122 -7.20 1.54 -0.31
CA VAL A 122 -7.83 1.67 1.01
C VAL A 122 -8.01 3.14 1.41
N SER A 123 -8.84 3.41 2.41
CA SER A 123 -8.98 4.75 2.99
C SER A 123 -7.64 5.27 3.52
N LEU A 124 -7.50 6.60 3.61
CA LEU A 124 -6.30 7.23 4.15
C LEU A 124 -5.97 6.76 5.58
N ALA A 125 -6.97 6.63 6.45
CA ALA A 125 -6.78 6.11 7.79
C ALA A 125 -6.21 4.69 7.78
N ARG A 126 -6.76 3.82 6.92
CA ARG A 126 -6.28 2.44 6.77
C ARG A 126 -4.85 2.37 6.23
N LEU A 127 -4.52 3.22 5.26
CA LEU A 127 -3.15 3.31 4.73
C LEU A 127 -2.15 3.73 5.83
N ILE A 128 -2.53 4.69 6.67
CA ILE A 128 -1.72 5.13 7.81
C ILE A 128 -1.46 3.97 8.77
N GLU A 129 -2.50 3.23 9.17
CA GLU A 129 -2.34 2.06 10.04
C GLU A 129 -1.35 1.04 9.48
N LEU A 130 -1.52 0.68 8.19
CA LEU A 130 -0.64 -0.27 7.52
C LEU A 130 0.82 0.18 7.51
N LYS A 131 1.08 1.48 7.38
CA LYS A 131 2.43 2.04 7.43
C LYS A 131 3.00 2.06 8.84
N LEU A 132 2.23 2.45 9.83
CA LEU A 132 2.69 2.54 11.21
C LEU A 132 3.12 1.18 11.78
N VAL A 133 2.41 0.09 11.45
CA VAL A 133 2.74 -1.25 11.96
C VAL A 133 3.97 -1.91 11.31
N THR A 134 4.58 -1.28 10.31
CA THR A 134 5.83 -1.77 9.73
C THR A 134 7.04 -1.53 10.64
N TRP A 135 6.97 -0.53 11.50
CA TRP A 135 8.06 -0.04 12.35
C TRP A 135 9.32 0.41 11.57
N ARG A 136 9.15 0.77 10.29
CA ARG A 136 10.22 1.29 9.46
C ARG A 136 10.17 2.82 9.45
N TYR A 137 11.30 3.47 9.69
CA TYR A 137 11.40 4.95 9.66
C TYR A 137 10.89 5.57 8.36
N LYS A 138 11.13 4.90 7.23
CA LYS A 138 10.61 5.32 5.92
C LYS A 138 9.08 5.42 5.91
N ASP A 139 8.39 4.42 6.46
CA ASP A 139 6.93 4.39 6.47
C ASP A 139 6.34 5.39 7.46
N TRP A 140 7.01 5.61 8.58
CA TRP A 140 6.64 6.67 9.52
C TRP A 140 6.85 8.06 8.92
N GLY A 141 7.93 8.27 8.17
CA GLY A 141 8.13 9.49 7.39
C GLY A 141 7.03 9.71 6.35
N ASP A 142 6.55 8.65 5.70
CA ASP A 142 5.39 8.74 4.82
C ASP A 142 4.13 9.20 5.57
N VAL A 143 3.91 8.73 6.81
CA VAL A 143 2.77 9.16 7.65
C VAL A 143 2.90 10.64 8.05
N VAL A 144 4.08 11.11 8.41
CA VAL A 144 4.35 12.53 8.68
C VAL A 144 3.95 13.40 7.48
N GLU A 145 4.38 13.01 6.28
CA GLU A 145 4.03 13.72 5.05
C GLU A 145 2.53 13.65 4.72
N LEU A 146 1.87 12.51 4.95
CA LEU A 146 0.43 12.40 4.78
C LEU A 146 -0.34 13.33 5.72
N ILE A 147 0.09 13.47 6.98
CA ILE A 147 -0.50 14.38 7.96
C ILE A 147 -0.39 15.83 7.46
N ARG A 148 0.79 16.26 7.07
CA ARG A 148 1.04 17.63 6.60
C ARG A 148 0.25 17.96 5.34
N ARG A 149 0.30 17.09 4.33
CA ARG A 149 -0.29 17.35 3.01
C ARG A 149 -1.81 17.28 2.99
N ASN A 150 -2.40 16.56 3.94
CA ASN A 150 -3.84 16.41 4.05
C ASN A 150 -4.44 17.17 5.25
N ASN A 151 -3.63 17.96 5.98
CA ASN A 151 -4.04 18.71 7.17
C ASN A 151 -4.81 17.82 8.17
N LEU A 152 -4.28 16.63 8.45
CA LEU A 152 -4.94 15.68 9.33
C LEU A 152 -4.88 16.16 10.78
N ALA A 153 -5.96 15.96 11.52
CA ALA A 153 -6.04 16.34 12.93
C ALA A 153 -5.45 15.24 13.84
N GLU A 154 -4.96 15.63 15.00
CA GLU A 154 -4.50 14.69 16.03
C GLU A 154 -5.60 13.69 16.43
N SER A 155 -6.86 14.14 16.46
CA SER A 155 -8.03 13.32 16.80
C SER A 155 -8.29 12.16 15.83
N LEU A 156 -7.64 12.12 14.68
CA LEU A 156 -7.68 10.93 13.82
C LEU A 156 -7.15 9.69 14.57
N ALA A 157 -6.22 9.87 15.51
CA ALA A 157 -5.72 8.80 16.37
C ALA A 157 -6.83 7.98 17.03
N ASP A 158 -7.93 8.62 17.44
CA ASP A 158 -9.03 7.96 18.15
C ASP A 158 -9.79 6.96 17.26
N ARG A 159 -9.69 7.11 15.95
CA ARG A 159 -10.32 6.26 14.93
C ARG A 159 -9.42 5.14 14.44
N LEU A 160 -8.13 5.18 14.77
CA LEU A 160 -7.15 4.18 14.38
C LEU A 160 -7.15 3.01 15.38
N ASP A 161 -6.61 1.87 14.91
CA ASP A 161 -6.36 0.72 15.78
C ASP A 161 -5.51 1.15 17.00
N PRO A 162 -5.87 0.74 18.22
CA PRO A 162 -5.18 1.15 19.45
C PRO A 162 -3.66 1.00 19.40
N ILE A 163 -3.14 -0.02 18.72
CA ILE A 163 -1.70 -0.26 18.62
C ILE A 163 -0.96 0.84 17.84
N THR A 164 -1.64 1.57 16.97
CA THR A 164 -1.04 2.60 16.12
C THR A 164 -1.19 4.02 16.65
N ARG A 165 -2.01 4.23 17.68
CA ARG A 165 -2.38 5.58 18.17
C ARG A 165 -1.18 6.37 18.67
N SER A 166 -0.29 5.73 19.46
CA SER A 166 0.91 6.41 19.98
C SER A 166 1.84 6.81 18.83
N ALA A 167 2.10 5.88 17.90
CA ALA A 167 2.93 6.15 16.74
C ALA A 167 2.34 7.25 15.83
N TYR A 168 1.00 7.29 15.68
CA TYR A 168 0.36 8.38 14.95
C TYR A 168 0.59 9.74 15.62
N LYS A 169 0.44 9.82 16.95
CA LYS A 169 0.68 11.07 17.70
C LYS A 169 2.12 11.55 17.58
N GLU A 170 3.09 10.64 17.65
CA GLU A 170 4.51 10.96 17.40
C GLU A 170 4.72 11.54 15.99
N CYS A 171 4.11 10.94 14.98
CA CYS A 171 4.14 11.45 13.61
C CYS A 171 3.42 12.80 13.50
N PHE A 172 2.33 13.01 14.24
CA PHE A 172 1.59 14.27 14.25
C PHE A 172 2.42 15.41 14.87
N ASP A 173 3.08 15.16 15.99
CA ASP A 173 3.98 16.12 16.63
C ASP A 173 5.12 16.51 15.67
N GLN A 174 5.74 15.52 15.03
CA GLN A 174 6.79 15.77 14.05
C GLN A 174 6.27 16.53 12.82
N ALA A 175 5.08 16.24 12.34
CA ALA A 175 4.47 16.92 11.19
C ALA A 175 4.19 18.40 11.46
N ASN A 176 3.96 18.76 12.73
CA ASN A 176 3.69 20.13 13.18
C ASN A 176 4.91 20.83 13.80
N ASP A 177 6.06 20.17 13.84
CA ASP A 177 7.30 20.80 14.30
C ASP A 177 7.72 21.91 13.31
N PRO A 178 7.89 23.15 13.77
CA PRO A 178 8.31 24.26 12.91
C PRO A 178 9.67 24.04 12.24
N GLU A 179 10.53 23.21 12.82
CA GLU A 179 11.86 22.89 12.28
C GLU A 179 11.84 21.71 11.29
N TYR A 180 10.70 21.03 11.14
CA TYR A 180 10.60 19.91 10.21
C TYR A 180 10.57 20.39 8.75
N GLY A 181 11.55 19.96 7.98
CA GLY A 181 11.64 20.25 6.53
C GLY A 181 12.37 21.54 6.19
N VAL A 182 13.17 22.08 7.12
CA VAL A 182 14.12 23.16 6.88
C VAL A 182 15.45 22.60 6.36
#